data_eb07a94bb757d05032c1b4cd2bb26896
#
_entry.id   eb07a94bb757d05032c1b4cd2bb26896
#
_cell.length_a   1.000
_cell.length_b   1.000
_cell.length_c   1.000
_cell.angle_alpha   90.00
_cell.angle_beta   90.00
_cell.angle_gamma   90.00
#
_symmetry.space_group_name_H-M   'P 1'
#
loop_
_entity.id
_entity.type
_entity.pdbx_description
1 polymer ?
#
loop_
_entity_poly.entity_id
_entity_poly.type
_entity_poly.pdbx_seq_one_letter_code
_entity_poly.pdbx_strand_id
1 'polypeptide(L)'
;MNIRILGSCSGTEPMPERQHTSFTLERADALYWFDAGEGCSRTAHLAGLDLLSTRAIFISHTHMDHIGGLPNLLWTLRKLDSRQGRLAGKTVRLYLPDRRAWPAISALLSLSEGGFQCKFNLDIRGIADGVIYDEDGLRVTALHTSHMGHDAQYGWRAFGFSVEADGKKLVYTGDTGGYDDYAPLLENCDLLLHETGHHDPLAVARRLAESGRAPKRLGFIHHGRTILADPEGVQARLNDLDGINAQILNDGDAAQL
;
A
#
# COMPACT_ATOMS: atom_id res chain seq x y z
N MET A 1 8.64 9.24 -9.80
CA MET A 1 7.95 8.06 -9.23
C MET A 1 6.58 7.94 -9.87
N ASN A 2 6.23 6.75 -10.40
CA ASN A 2 4.90 6.48 -10.96
C ASN A 2 4.14 5.57 -10.01
N ILE A 3 2.95 5.99 -9.60
CA ILE A 3 2.08 5.25 -8.69
C ILE A 3 0.92 4.68 -9.52
N ARG A 4 0.57 3.41 -9.30
CA ARG A 4 -0.58 2.75 -9.90
C ARG A 4 -1.46 2.17 -8.81
N ILE A 5 -2.71 2.62 -8.72
CA ILE A 5 -3.70 2.04 -7.83
C ILE A 5 -4.17 0.71 -8.43
N LEU A 6 -4.03 -0.38 -7.68
CA LEU A 6 -4.41 -1.72 -8.10
C LEU A 6 -5.72 -2.17 -7.45
N GLY A 7 -6.01 -1.63 -6.29
CA GLY A 7 -7.24 -1.84 -5.54
C GLY A 7 -7.50 -0.66 -4.62
N SER A 8 -8.70 -0.13 -4.66
CA SER A 8 -9.10 1.08 -3.94
C SER A 8 -10.20 0.82 -2.90
N CYS A 9 -10.69 -0.42 -2.75
CA CYS A 9 -11.78 -0.77 -1.86
C CYS A 9 -11.26 -1.20 -0.48
N SER A 10 -11.98 -0.82 0.57
CA SER A 10 -11.77 -1.31 1.95
C SER A 10 -12.30 -2.74 2.13
N GLY A 11 -12.16 -3.32 3.31
CA GLY A 11 -12.62 -4.65 3.69
C GLY A 11 -14.13 -4.82 3.71
N THR A 12 -14.79 -4.49 2.61
CA THR A 12 -16.23 -4.73 2.40
C THR A 12 -16.45 -6.05 1.65
N GLU A 13 -17.72 -6.38 1.39
CA GLU A 13 -18.08 -7.40 0.40
C GLU A 13 -17.48 -7.06 -0.98
N PRO A 14 -17.26 -8.04 -1.86
CA PRO A 14 -16.75 -7.78 -3.20
C PRO A 14 -17.59 -6.75 -3.94
N MET A 15 -16.93 -5.69 -4.42
CA MET A 15 -17.57 -4.61 -5.14
C MET A 15 -17.27 -4.70 -6.64
N PRO A 16 -18.24 -4.44 -7.53
CA PRO A 16 -18.00 -4.40 -8.96
C PRO A 16 -16.86 -3.42 -9.30
N GLU A 17 -15.94 -3.86 -10.17
CA GLU A 17 -14.86 -3.04 -10.72
C GLU A 17 -13.84 -2.52 -9.67
N ARG A 18 -13.88 -3.01 -8.44
CA ARG A 18 -12.95 -2.63 -7.38
C ARG A 18 -12.31 -3.85 -6.73
N GLN A 19 -11.01 -3.77 -6.50
CA GLN A 19 -10.23 -4.74 -5.74
C GLN A 19 -9.90 -4.18 -4.35
N HIS A 20 -9.55 -5.07 -3.43
CA HIS A 20 -9.06 -4.67 -2.11
C HIS A 20 -7.74 -3.90 -2.20
N THR A 21 -7.45 -3.12 -1.19
CA THR A 21 -6.40 -2.11 -1.15
C THR A 21 -5.04 -2.65 -1.54
N SER A 22 -4.49 -2.08 -2.59
CA SER A 22 -3.08 -2.22 -2.98
C SER A 22 -2.70 -1.16 -4.00
N PHE A 23 -1.45 -0.75 -3.98
CA PHE A 23 -0.88 0.08 -5.05
C PHE A 23 0.59 -0.27 -5.26
N THR A 24 1.11 0.11 -6.41
CA THR A 24 2.54 0.00 -6.72
C THR A 24 3.16 1.36 -6.96
N LEU A 25 4.45 1.42 -6.68
CA LEU A 25 5.32 2.51 -7.06
C LEU A 25 6.39 1.98 -8.00
N GLU A 26 6.44 2.54 -9.21
CA GLU A 26 7.49 2.27 -10.19
C GLU A 26 8.53 3.40 -10.15
N ARG A 27 9.81 3.05 -10.06
CA ARG A 27 10.92 3.98 -10.13
C ARG A 27 12.11 3.31 -10.82
N ALA A 28 12.63 3.94 -11.86
CA ALA A 28 13.61 3.31 -12.74
C ALA A 28 13.11 1.92 -13.19
N ASP A 29 13.93 0.87 -13.04
CA ASP A 29 13.57 -0.51 -13.40
C ASP A 29 13.14 -1.32 -12.17
N ALA A 30 12.50 -0.69 -11.18
CA ALA A 30 12.09 -1.30 -9.92
C ALA A 30 10.62 -1.07 -9.62
N LEU A 31 9.97 -2.12 -9.10
CA LEU A 31 8.58 -2.12 -8.66
C LEU A 31 8.53 -2.37 -7.16
N TYR A 32 7.81 -1.50 -6.45
CA TYR A 32 7.58 -1.55 -5.02
C TYR A 32 6.07 -1.66 -4.77
N TRP A 33 5.68 -2.57 -3.88
CA TRP A 33 4.27 -2.83 -3.55
C TRP A 33 3.94 -2.29 -2.17
N PHE A 34 2.80 -1.66 -2.05
CA PHE A 34 2.22 -1.22 -0.79
C PHE A 34 0.85 -1.87 -0.65
N ASP A 35 0.75 -2.76 0.33
CA ASP A 35 -0.30 -3.74 0.52
C ASP A 35 -0.49 -4.70 -0.67
N ALA A 36 -1.17 -5.78 -0.41
CA ALA A 36 -1.44 -6.85 -1.34
C ALA A 36 -2.85 -7.40 -1.10
N GLY A 37 -3.85 -6.54 -1.29
CA GLY A 37 -5.25 -6.94 -1.24
C GLY A 37 -5.62 -7.96 -2.32
N GLU A 38 -6.79 -8.56 -2.20
CA GLU A 38 -7.27 -9.54 -3.16
C GLU A 38 -7.23 -8.99 -4.59
N GLY A 39 -6.76 -9.81 -5.53
CA GLY A 39 -6.69 -9.47 -6.95
C GLY A 39 -5.46 -8.65 -7.37
N CYS A 40 -4.64 -8.12 -6.45
CA CYS A 40 -3.54 -7.21 -6.75
C CYS A 40 -2.57 -7.71 -7.84
N SER A 41 -2.15 -8.97 -7.79
CA SER A 41 -1.24 -9.55 -8.80
C SER A 41 -1.88 -9.65 -10.19
N ARG A 42 -3.18 -9.97 -10.26
CA ARG A 42 -3.93 -10.02 -11.51
C ARG A 42 -4.08 -8.62 -12.10
N THR A 43 -4.50 -7.65 -11.29
CA THR A 43 -4.70 -6.26 -11.72
C THR A 43 -3.38 -5.67 -12.21
N ALA A 44 -2.28 -5.87 -11.49
CA ALA A 44 -0.96 -5.42 -11.92
C ALA A 44 -0.53 -6.02 -13.26
N HIS A 45 -0.74 -7.34 -13.44
CA HIS A 45 -0.41 -8.02 -14.70
C HIS A 45 -1.23 -7.48 -15.87
N LEU A 46 -2.54 -7.29 -15.69
CA LEU A 46 -3.42 -6.73 -16.72
C LEU A 46 -3.12 -5.26 -17.03
N ALA A 47 -2.64 -4.50 -16.05
CA ALA A 47 -2.15 -3.13 -16.24
C ALA A 47 -0.80 -3.05 -16.97
N GLY A 48 -0.19 -4.20 -17.31
CA GLY A 48 1.09 -4.27 -18.03
C GLY A 48 2.31 -3.98 -17.17
N LEU A 49 2.20 -4.00 -15.83
CA LEU A 49 3.33 -3.80 -14.94
C LEU A 49 4.31 -4.97 -15.03
N ASP A 50 5.60 -4.65 -14.97
CA ASP A 50 6.66 -5.67 -14.95
C ASP A 50 6.83 -6.25 -13.55
N LEU A 51 6.08 -7.29 -13.23
CA LEU A 51 6.12 -7.94 -11.92
C LEU A 51 7.52 -8.49 -11.58
N LEU A 52 8.32 -8.85 -12.59
CA LEU A 52 9.69 -9.35 -12.36
C LEU A 52 10.73 -8.24 -12.07
N SER A 53 10.29 -6.99 -12.03
CA SER A 53 11.07 -5.88 -11.49
C SER A 53 10.85 -5.64 -9.99
N THR A 54 10.01 -6.44 -9.33
CA THR A 54 9.72 -6.34 -7.89
C THR A 54 11.00 -6.37 -7.04
N ARG A 55 11.15 -5.36 -6.14
CA ARG A 55 12.24 -5.26 -5.17
C ARG A 55 11.76 -5.44 -3.73
N ALA A 56 10.63 -4.81 -3.40
CA ALA A 56 10.08 -4.92 -2.05
C ALA A 56 8.55 -4.87 -2.04
N ILE A 57 7.97 -5.50 -1.02
CA ILE A 57 6.54 -5.54 -0.72
C ILE A 57 6.41 -5.10 0.73
N PHE A 58 5.63 -4.05 0.97
CA PHE A 58 5.37 -3.48 2.29
C PHE A 58 3.90 -3.71 2.64
N ILE A 59 3.63 -4.46 3.70
CA ILE A 59 2.27 -4.70 4.20
C ILE A 59 2.02 -3.80 5.39
N SER A 60 1.00 -2.95 5.31
CA SER A 60 0.66 -2.00 6.38
C SER A 60 0.15 -2.72 7.63
N HIS A 61 -0.74 -3.69 7.46
CA HIS A 61 -1.27 -4.53 8.55
C HIS A 61 -1.87 -5.84 7.98
N THR A 62 -2.37 -6.72 8.86
CA THR A 62 -2.72 -8.09 8.48
C THR A 62 -4.22 -8.33 8.26
N HIS A 63 -5.05 -7.30 8.09
CA HIS A 63 -6.43 -7.50 7.63
C HIS A 63 -6.43 -8.04 6.19
N MET A 64 -7.44 -8.85 5.87
CA MET A 64 -7.46 -9.62 4.62
C MET A 64 -7.52 -8.74 3.37
N ASP A 65 -8.11 -7.57 3.44
CA ASP A 65 -8.14 -6.57 2.37
C ASP A 65 -6.79 -5.88 2.11
N HIS A 66 -5.79 -6.10 2.97
CA HIS A 66 -4.41 -5.62 2.81
C HIS A 66 -3.38 -6.73 2.56
N ILE A 67 -3.64 -7.96 3.02
CA ILE A 67 -2.68 -9.07 2.89
C ILE A 67 -3.23 -10.27 2.12
N GLY A 68 -4.55 -10.34 1.89
CA GLY A 68 -5.21 -11.54 1.36
C GLY A 68 -4.73 -11.97 -0.02
N GLY A 69 -4.24 -11.07 -0.86
CA GLY A 69 -3.66 -11.34 -2.17
C GLY A 69 -2.17 -11.71 -2.14
N LEU A 70 -1.47 -11.54 -1.01
CA LEU A 70 -0.02 -11.76 -0.91
C LEU A 70 0.40 -13.19 -1.28
N PRO A 71 -0.27 -14.27 -0.84
CA PRO A 71 0.11 -15.61 -1.28
C PRO A 71 0.06 -15.78 -2.80
N ASN A 72 -0.97 -15.23 -3.45
CA ASN A 72 -1.09 -15.29 -4.90
C ASN A 72 -0.04 -14.40 -5.61
N LEU A 73 0.28 -13.22 -5.09
CA LEU A 73 1.34 -12.37 -5.61
C LEU A 73 2.69 -13.11 -5.60
N LEU A 74 3.07 -13.70 -4.48
CA LEU A 74 4.32 -14.46 -4.33
C LEU A 74 4.35 -15.67 -5.27
N TRP A 75 3.25 -16.42 -5.37
CA TRP A 75 3.11 -17.51 -6.29
C TRP A 75 3.25 -17.06 -7.76
N THR A 76 2.65 -15.91 -8.12
CA THR A 76 2.75 -15.33 -9.47
C THR A 76 4.19 -14.93 -9.81
N LEU A 77 4.90 -14.27 -8.89
CA LEU A 77 6.32 -13.94 -9.06
C LEU A 77 7.16 -15.19 -9.32
N ARG A 78 6.98 -16.23 -8.49
CA ARG A 78 7.67 -17.52 -8.68
C ARG A 78 7.35 -18.14 -10.04
N LYS A 79 6.07 -18.13 -10.47
CA LYS A 79 5.65 -18.72 -11.76
C LYS A 79 6.25 -17.98 -12.96
N LEU A 80 6.21 -16.65 -12.94
CA LEU A 80 6.81 -15.84 -14.00
C LEU A 80 8.33 -16.03 -14.04
N ASP A 81 9.00 -15.99 -12.88
CA ASP A 81 10.45 -16.16 -12.79
C ASP A 81 10.88 -17.57 -13.21
N SER A 82 10.10 -18.61 -12.93
CA SER A 82 10.41 -19.99 -13.36
C SER A 82 10.56 -20.10 -14.87
N ARG A 83 9.87 -19.25 -15.64
CA ARG A 83 9.91 -19.20 -17.11
C ARG A 83 10.97 -18.25 -17.65
N GLN A 84 11.19 -17.11 -16.99
CA GLN A 84 12.00 -16.00 -17.51
C GLN A 84 13.37 -15.86 -16.83
N GLY A 85 13.52 -16.35 -15.58
CA GLY A 85 14.77 -16.33 -14.82
C GLY A 85 15.26 -14.94 -14.42
N ARG A 86 14.41 -13.92 -14.48
CA ARG A 86 14.81 -12.51 -14.29
C ARG A 86 15.03 -12.13 -12.83
N LEU A 87 14.44 -12.86 -11.88
CA LEU A 87 14.66 -12.69 -10.45
C LEU A 87 15.74 -13.65 -9.90
N ALA A 88 16.21 -14.61 -10.70
CA ALA A 88 17.19 -15.58 -10.26
C ALA A 88 18.44 -14.90 -9.63
N GLY A 89 18.77 -15.30 -8.41
CA GLY A 89 19.87 -14.73 -7.63
C GLY A 89 19.64 -13.34 -7.05
N LYS A 90 18.48 -12.71 -7.34
CA LYS A 90 18.09 -11.42 -6.74
C LYS A 90 17.36 -11.62 -5.42
N THR A 91 17.22 -10.56 -4.64
CA THR A 91 16.43 -10.55 -3.40
C THR A 91 15.16 -9.73 -3.61
N VAL A 92 14.02 -10.33 -3.23
CA VAL A 92 12.75 -9.64 -3.04
C VAL A 92 12.51 -9.55 -1.53
N ARG A 93 12.32 -8.33 -1.01
CA ARG A 93 12.07 -8.11 0.42
C ARG A 93 10.58 -8.07 0.70
N LEU A 94 10.17 -8.75 1.75
CA LEU A 94 8.79 -8.72 2.25
C LEU A 94 8.78 -8.17 3.67
N TYR A 95 8.18 -7.01 3.85
CA TYR A 95 8.02 -6.35 5.14
C TYR A 95 6.64 -6.66 5.71
N LEU A 96 6.60 -7.27 6.89
CA LEU A 96 5.37 -7.67 7.58
C LEU A 96 5.30 -6.99 8.95
N PRO A 97 4.18 -6.34 9.29
CA PRO A 97 3.97 -5.74 10.62
C PRO A 97 3.92 -6.81 11.71
N ASP A 98 3.37 -7.97 11.37
CA ASP A 98 3.33 -9.15 12.24
C ASP A 98 3.95 -10.35 11.51
N ARG A 99 5.16 -10.72 11.93
CA ARG A 99 5.90 -11.82 11.31
C ARG A 99 5.23 -13.18 11.50
N ARG A 100 4.25 -13.31 12.40
CA ARG A 100 3.47 -14.56 12.59
C ARG A 100 2.62 -14.90 11.36
N ALA A 101 2.32 -13.92 10.50
CA ALA A 101 1.64 -14.17 9.23
C ALA A 101 2.49 -15.04 8.27
N TRP A 102 3.81 -14.91 8.31
CA TRP A 102 4.69 -15.61 7.36
C TRP A 102 4.62 -17.15 7.46
N PRO A 103 4.72 -17.78 8.64
CA PRO A 103 4.57 -19.25 8.75
C PRO A 103 3.28 -19.77 8.14
N ALA A 104 2.15 -19.07 8.32
CA ALA A 104 0.87 -19.48 7.74
C ALA A 104 0.86 -19.37 6.20
N ILE A 105 1.34 -18.25 5.66
CA ILE A 105 1.48 -18.03 4.21
C ILE A 105 2.45 -19.04 3.60
N SER A 106 3.60 -19.25 4.22
CA SER A 106 4.62 -20.21 3.77
C SER A 106 4.10 -21.64 3.79
N ALA A 107 3.35 -22.04 4.83
CA ALA A 107 2.72 -23.34 4.91
C ALA A 107 1.73 -23.56 3.74
N LEU A 108 0.86 -22.57 3.46
CA LEU A 108 -0.05 -22.62 2.33
C LEU A 108 0.72 -22.76 1.00
N LEU A 109 1.73 -21.92 0.78
CA LEU A 109 2.52 -21.93 -0.45
C LEU A 109 3.31 -23.23 -0.62
N SER A 110 3.77 -23.87 0.46
CA SER A 110 4.51 -25.13 0.42
C SER A 110 3.68 -26.30 -0.11
N LEU A 111 2.36 -26.22 -0.03
CA LEU A 111 1.43 -27.20 -0.58
C LEU A 111 1.16 -26.97 -2.09
N SER A 112 1.67 -25.90 -2.67
CA SER A 112 1.57 -25.64 -4.11
C SER A 112 2.61 -26.45 -4.89
N GLU A 113 2.50 -26.44 -6.23
CA GLU A 113 3.39 -27.20 -7.10
C GLU A 113 4.88 -26.88 -6.87
N GLY A 114 5.69 -27.89 -6.64
CA GLY A 114 7.12 -27.77 -6.39
C GLY A 114 7.47 -27.17 -5.03
N GLY A 115 6.52 -27.15 -4.07
CA GLY A 115 6.78 -26.74 -2.70
C GLY A 115 7.20 -25.28 -2.55
N PHE A 116 6.76 -24.39 -3.45
CA PHE A 116 7.11 -22.97 -3.49
C PHE A 116 8.63 -22.70 -3.49
N GLN A 117 9.38 -23.45 -4.27
CA GLN A 117 10.81 -23.20 -4.45
C GLN A 117 11.03 -22.01 -5.41
N CYS A 118 11.63 -20.94 -4.92
CA CYS A 118 12.00 -19.76 -5.70
C CYS A 118 13.48 -19.82 -6.12
N LYS A 119 13.80 -19.28 -7.30
CA LYS A 119 15.18 -19.03 -7.73
C LYS A 119 15.73 -17.68 -7.22
N PHE A 120 14.88 -16.86 -6.65
CA PHE A 120 15.22 -15.62 -5.95
C PHE A 120 15.18 -15.81 -4.45
N ASN A 121 15.95 -14.97 -3.74
CA ASN A 121 15.90 -14.93 -2.28
C ASN A 121 14.68 -14.12 -1.83
N LEU A 122 13.80 -14.68 -1.01
CA LEU A 122 12.70 -13.98 -0.36
C LEU A 122 13.13 -13.65 1.08
N ASP A 123 13.42 -12.36 1.33
CA ASP A 123 13.91 -11.85 2.61
C ASP A 123 12.75 -11.28 3.43
N ILE A 124 12.36 -11.97 4.50
CA ILE A 124 11.21 -11.62 5.35
C ILE A 124 11.66 -10.75 6.51
N ARG A 125 11.15 -9.53 6.57
CA ARG A 125 11.50 -8.54 7.59
C ARG A 125 10.28 -8.11 8.40
N GLY A 126 10.50 -7.79 9.68
CA GLY A 126 9.52 -7.11 10.51
C GLY A 126 9.51 -5.61 10.24
N ILE A 127 8.41 -4.94 10.60
CA ILE A 127 8.26 -3.48 10.57
C ILE A 127 8.35 -2.94 12.00
N ALA A 128 9.02 -1.81 12.15
CA ALA A 128 9.06 -0.99 13.36
C ALA A 128 9.14 0.49 12.94
N ASP A 129 8.88 1.41 13.84
CA ASP A 129 9.02 2.84 13.57
C ASP A 129 10.44 3.20 13.13
N GLY A 130 10.52 4.09 12.15
CA GLY A 130 11.77 4.55 11.57
C GLY A 130 12.00 4.05 10.15
N VAL A 131 13.24 4.22 9.66
CA VAL A 131 13.62 3.82 8.30
C VAL A 131 13.70 2.30 8.21
N ILE A 132 12.86 1.70 7.37
CA ILE A 132 12.81 0.25 7.14
C ILE A 132 13.45 -0.18 5.82
N TYR A 133 13.53 0.74 4.86
CA TYR A 133 14.16 0.52 3.55
C TYR A 133 14.93 1.77 3.12
N ASP A 134 16.16 1.62 2.66
CA ASP A 134 16.99 2.72 2.14
C ASP A 134 17.98 2.14 1.10
N GLU A 135 17.49 1.93 -0.11
CA GLU A 135 18.27 1.34 -1.21
C GLU A 135 17.86 1.97 -2.54
N ASP A 136 18.81 1.98 -3.48
CA ASP A 136 18.60 2.44 -4.85
C ASP A 136 18.01 3.88 -4.95
N GLY A 137 18.28 4.72 -3.93
CA GLY A 137 17.76 6.10 -3.86
C GLY A 137 16.27 6.19 -3.55
N LEU A 138 15.68 5.11 -3.02
CA LEU A 138 14.34 5.13 -2.45
C LEU A 138 14.44 4.81 -0.96
N ARG A 139 13.83 5.68 -0.15
CA ARG A 139 13.75 5.51 1.31
C ARG A 139 12.30 5.33 1.74
N VAL A 140 12.05 4.30 2.57
CA VAL A 140 10.74 4.08 3.21
C VAL A 140 10.90 4.16 4.71
N THR A 141 10.14 5.07 5.32
CA THR A 141 10.01 5.22 6.76
C THR A 141 8.62 4.73 7.17
N ALA A 142 8.55 3.85 8.16
CA ALA A 142 7.31 3.39 8.76
C ALA A 142 7.02 4.17 10.05
N LEU A 143 5.75 4.40 10.33
CA LEU A 143 5.25 4.92 11.61
C LEU A 143 4.01 4.11 11.98
N HIS A 144 3.95 3.66 13.23
CA HIS A 144 2.79 2.90 13.70
C HIS A 144 1.51 3.75 13.64
N THR A 145 0.39 3.06 13.43
CA THR A 145 -0.95 3.63 13.59
C THR A 145 -1.68 2.93 14.73
N SER A 146 -2.65 3.62 15.31
CA SER A 146 -3.44 3.07 16.43
C SER A 146 -4.52 2.08 15.98
N HIS A 147 -4.69 1.84 14.67
CA HIS A 147 -5.76 1.03 14.09
C HIS A 147 -5.88 -0.38 14.71
N MET A 148 -4.80 -1.16 14.77
CA MET A 148 -4.81 -2.49 15.40
C MET A 148 -4.30 -2.49 16.85
N GLY A 149 -3.98 -1.31 17.39
CA GLY A 149 -3.43 -1.14 18.72
C GLY A 149 -2.04 -1.77 18.90
N HIS A 150 -1.56 -1.69 20.15
CA HIS A 150 -0.26 -2.23 20.57
C HIS A 150 -0.45 -3.54 21.33
N ASP A 151 0.23 -4.59 20.86
CA ASP A 151 0.31 -5.88 21.56
C ASP A 151 1.52 -5.88 22.50
N ALA A 152 1.34 -6.31 23.76
CA ALA A 152 2.42 -6.28 24.76
C ALA A 152 3.63 -7.17 24.39
N GLN A 153 3.40 -8.24 23.63
CA GLN A 153 4.44 -9.19 23.22
C GLN A 153 5.01 -8.89 21.83
N TYR A 154 4.18 -8.38 20.91
CA TYR A 154 4.52 -8.26 19.49
C TYR A 154 4.64 -6.82 18.99
N GLY A 155 4.33 -5.82 19.83
CA GLY A 155 4.42 -4.41 19.51
C GLY A 155 3.24 -3.87 18.67
N TRP A 156 3.47 -2.81 17.92
CA TRP A 156 2.49 -2.23 17.01
C TRP A 156 2.25 -3.14 15.80
N ARG A 157 1.00 -3.22 15.34
CA ARG A 157 0.57 -4.18 14.32
C ARG A 157 0.03 -3.53 13.04
N ALA A 158 -0.04 -2.22 13.00
CA ALA A 158 -0.45 -1.44 11.83
C ALA A 158 0.48 -0.24 11.65
N PHE A 159 0.80 0.08 10.38
CA PHE A 159 1.77 1.12 10.02
C PHE A 159 1.31 1.91 8.80
N GLY A 160 1.60 3.21 8.82
CA GLY A 160 1.66 4.06 7.66
C GLY A 160 3.11 4.20 7.17
N PHE A 161 3.28 4.71 5.96
CA PHE A 161 4.59 4.82 5.31
C PHE A 161 4.82 6.21 4.72
N SER A 162 6.04 6.72 4.89
CA SER A 162 6.59 7.81 4.07
C SER A 162 7.57 7.23 3.08
N VAL A 163 7.42 7.56 1.80
CA VAL A 163 8.28 7.11 0.72
C VAL A 163 8.93 8.31 0.05
N GLU A 164 10.25 8.35 0.08
CA GLU A 164 11.02 9.47 -0.44
C GLU A 164 11.97 9.00 -1.55
N ALA A 165 11.90 9.67 -2.70
CA ALA A 165 12.85 9.49 -3.81
C ALA A 165 12.80 10.70 -4.76
N ASP A 166 13.92 11.02 -5.41
CA ASP A 166 14.02 12.07 -6.44
C ASP A 166 13.51 13.44 -5.96
N GLY A 167 13.69 13.76 -4.66
CA GLY A 167 13.23 15.01 -4.03
C GLY A 167 11.70 15.09 -3.89
N LYS A 168 10.99 13.98 -4.01
CA LYS A 168 9.54 13.84 -3.85
C LYS A 168 9.18 12.96 -2.67
N LYS A 169 8.02 13.24 -2.07
CA LYS A 169 7.53 12.51 -0.91
C LYS A 169 6.08 12.07 -1.09
N LEU A 170 5.87 10.76 -1.02
CA LEU A 170 4.57 10.12 -0.87
C LEU A 170 4.38 9.74 0.61
N VAL A 171 3.20 9.97 1.16
CA VAL A 171 2.76 9.39 2.42
C VAL A 171 1.54 8.49 2.15
N TYR A 172 1.56 7.30 2.69
CA TYR A 172 0.42 6.38 2.71
C TYR A 172 0.04 6.10 4.17
N THR A 173 -1.19 6.35 4.54
CA THR A 173 -1.61 6.20 5.95
C THR A 173 -1.70 4.74 6.40
N GLY A 174 -1.87 3.78 5.47
CA GLY A 174 -2.47 2.52 5.86
C GLY A 174 -3.84 2.79 6.46
N ASP A 175 -4.35 1.86 7.25
CA ASP A 175 -5.51 2.12 8.10
C ASP A 175 -5.07 2.84 9.37
N THR A 176 -5.79 3.88 9.76
CA THR A 176 -5.39 4.79 10.83
C THR A 176 -6.50 5.04 11.84
N GLY A 177 -6.16 5.30 13.07
CA GLY A 177 -7.10 5.75 14.10
C GLY A 177 -7.40 7.25 14.04
N GLY A 178 -6.60 8.03 13.28
CA GLY A 178 -6.83 9.45 13.12
C GLY A 178 -5.59 10.26 12.71
N TYR A 179 -5.75 11.57 12.67
CA TYR A 179 -4.75 12.52 12.20
C TYR A 179 -3.37 12.36 12.86
N ASP A 180 -3.33 12.12 14.16
CA ASP A 180 -2.09 12.08 14.93
C ASP A 180 -1.19 10.89 14.54
N ASP A 181 -1.75 9.81 14.01
CA ASP A 181 -1.01 8.63 13.55
C ASP A 181 -0.09 8.93 12.35
N TYR A 182 -0.46 9.89 11.49
CA TYR A 182 0.29 10.19 10.26
C TYR A 182 0.79 11.65 10.18
N ALA A 183 0.33 12.54 11.05
CA ALA A 183 0.75 13.95 11.05
C ALA A 183 2.28 14.15 11.09
N PRO A 184 3.07 13.34 11.82
CA PRO A 184 4.53 13.45 11.81
C PRO A 184 5.15 13.19 10.42
N LEU A 185 4.48 12.45 9.54
CA LEU A 185 4.97 12.12 8.20
C LEU A 185 4.67 13.22 7.15
N LEU A 186 3.77 14.18 7.44
CA LEU A 186 3.24 15.12 6.45
C LEU A 186 4.20 16.24 6.03
N GLU A 187 5.30 16.46 6.75
CA GLU A 187 6.23 17.52 6.38
C GLU A 187 6.74 17.33 4.94
N ASN A 188 6.57 18.39 4.10
CA ASN A 188 6.93 18.39 2.67
C ASN A 188 6.25 17.28 1.84
N CYS A 189 5.05 16.84 2.20
CA CYS A 189 4.31 15.79 1.49
C CYS A 189 3.81 16.28 0.12
N ASP A 190 4.27 15.62 -0.97
CA ASP A 190 3.80 15.92 -2.33
C ASP A 190 2.45 15.22 -2.62
N LEU A 191 2.26 13.99 -2.13
CA LEU A 191 1.02 13.24 -2.24
C LEU A 191 0.76 12.47 -0.95
N LEU A 192 -0.41 12.68 -0.36
CA LEU A 192 -0.94 11.84 0.70
C LEU A 192 -1.96 10.88 0.11
N LEU A 193 -1.76 9.56 0.23
CA LEU A 193 -2.77 8.55 0.03
C LEU A 193 -3.42 8.23 1.37
N HIS A 194 -4.69 8.60 1.52
CA HIS A 194 -5.42 8.47 2.78
C HIS A 194 -6.59 7.48 2.63
N GLU A 195 -6.78 6.67 3.65
CA GLU A 195 -7.88 5.72 3.75
C GLU A 195 -9.21 6.42 4.04
N THR A 196 -10.31 5.85 3.57
CA THR A 196 -11.67 6.31 3.84
C THR A 196 -12.62 5.19 4.26
N GLY A 197 -12.07 4.02 4.59
CA GLY A 197 -12.83 2.92 5.18
C GLY A 197 -13.35 3.26 6.58
N HIS A 198 -12.56 3.99 7.36
CA HIS A 198 -12.84 4.36 8.75
C HIS A 198 -13.14 5.85 8.93
N HIS A 199 -12.86 6.69 7.93
CA HIS A 199 -12.95 8.14 8.05
C HIS A 199 -13.84 8.77 6.99
N ASP A 200 -14.59 9.82 7.37
CA ASP A 200 -15.31 10.65 6.42
C ASP A 200 -14.35 11.50 5.57
N PRO A 201 -14.38 11.38 4.23
CA PRO A 201 -13.42 12.05 3.35
C PRO A 201 -13.47 13.59 3.47
N LEU A 202 -14.65 14.18 3.69
CA LEU A 202 -14.77 15.63 3.83
C LEU A 202 -14.22 16.12 5.17
N ALA A 203 -14.41 15.35 6.24
CA ALA A 203 -13.83 15.67 7.54
C ALA A 203 -12.29 15.61 7.50
N VAL A 204 -11.72 14.58 6.85
CA VAL A 204 -10.27 14.45 6.65
C VAL A 204 -9.73 15.62 5.83
N ALA A 205 -10.36 15.96 4.70
CA ALA A 205 -9.91 17.05 3.84
C ALA A 205 -9.92 18.40 4.57
N ARG A 206 -11.00 18.73 5.32
CA ARG A 206 -11.07 19.95 6.13
C ARG A 206 -10.00 19.97 7.22
N ARG A 207 -9.82 18.87 7.95
CA ARG A 207 -8.80 18.76 8.98
C ARG A 207 -7.40 19.02 8.44
N LEU A 208 -7.09 18.49 7.25
CA LEU A 208 -5.79 18.71 6.59
C LEU A 208 -5.64 20.16 6.14
N ALA A 209 -6.64 20.77 5.52
CA ALA A 209 -6.62 22.18 5.11
C ALA A 209 -6.35 23.11 6.30
N GLU A 210 -6.94 22.83 7.46
CA GLU A 210 -6.81 23.64 8.68
C GLU A 210 -5.52 23.36 9.47
N SER A 211 -4.83 22.25 9.19
CA SER A 211 -3.69 21.78 10.00
C SER A 211 -2.40 22.59 9.83
N GLY A 212 -2.30 23.42 8.79
CA GLY A 212 -1.05 24.05 8.37
C GLY A 212 0.00 23.07 7.79
N ARG A 213 -0.38 21.80 7.59
CA ARG A 213 0.44 20.72 7.02
C ARG A 213 -0.28 20.01 5.88
N ALA A 214 -1.09 20.74 5.11
CA ALA A 214 -1.78 20.16 3.97
C ALA A 214 -0.76 19.60 2.95
N PRO A 215 -0.97 18.37 2.43
CA PRO A 215 -0.16 17.85 1.34
C PRO A 215 -0.41 18.66 0.07
N LYS A 216 0.52 18.65 -0.89
CA LYS A 216 0.28 19.30 -2.19
C LYS A 216 -0.89 18.66 -2.94
N ARG A 217 -1.08 17.34 -2.79
CA ARG A 217 -2.21 16.57 -3.31
C ARG A 217 -2.66 15.56 -2.26
N LEU A 218 -3.98 15.36 -2.16
CA LEU A 218 -4.61 14.34 -1.34
C LEU A 218 -5.33 13.35 -2.26
N GLY A 219 -4.96 12.09 -2.23
CA GLY A 219 -5.64 10.99 -2.90
C GLY A 219 -6.38 10.12 -1.87
N PHE A 220 -7.67 9.93 -2.05
CA PHE A 220 -8.42 8.98 -1.24
C PHE A 220 -8.38 7.60 -1.88
N ILE A 221 -8.07 6.59 -1.09
CA ILE A 221 -8.11 5.16 -1.41
C ILE A 221 -8.74 4.39 -0.25
N HIS A 222 -8.78 3.06 -0.30
CA HIS A 222 -9.39 2.22 0.74
C HIS A 222 -10.82 2.71 1.04
N HIS A 223 -11.66 2.72 -0.01
CA HIS A 223 -12.96 3.38 0.03
C HIS A 223 -13.96 2.63 0.91
N GLY A 224 -14.49 3.35 1.90
CA GLY A 224 -15.64 2.93 2.66
C GLY A 224 -16.98 3.34 2.01
N ARG A 225 -18.06 3.05 2.71
CA ARG A 225 -19.41 3.19 2.18
C ARG A 225 -19.79 4.61 1.74
N THR A 226 -19.20 5.64 2.33
CA THR A 226 -19.45 7.04 1.94
C THR A 226 -19.07 7.30 0.48
N ILE A 227 -17.87 6.89 0.09
CA ILE A 227 -17.42 7.04 -1.31
C ILE A 227 -18.10 6.01 -2.22
N LEU A 228 -18.22 4.75 -1.77
CA LEU A 228 -18.83 3.69 -2.59
C LEU A 228 -20.28 3.96 -2.95
N ALA A 229 -21.03 4.67 -2.09
CA ALA A 229 -22.43 5.01 -2.34
C ALA A 229 -22.62 6.19 -3.32
N ASP A 230 -21.72 7.18 -3.31
CA ASP A 230 -21.85 8.42 -4.09
C ASP A 230 -20.48 9.03 -4.38
N PRO A 231 -19.65 8.39 -5.21
CA PRO A 231 -18.30 8.88 -5.49
C PRO A 231 -18.30 10.26 -6.19
N GLU A 232 -19.24 10.49 -7.11
CA GLU A 232 -19.34 11.76 -7.85
C GLU A 232 -19.77 12.92 -6.96
N GLY A 233 -20.78 12.72 -6.12
CA GLY A 233 -21.23 13.73 -5.17
C GLY A 233 -20.22 14.00 -4.06
N VAL A 234 -19.45 13.00 -3.61
CA VAL A 234 -18.33 13.20 -2.69
C VAL A 234 -17.24 14.02 -3.36
N GLN A 235 -16.84 13.68 -4.60
CA GLN A 235 -15.82 14.43 -5.33
C GLN A 235 -16.23 15.88 -5.59
N ALA A 236 -17.49 16.11 -5.96
CA ALA A 236 -18.01 17.48 -6.14
C ALA A 236 -17.85 18.31 -4.85
N ARG A 237 -18.22 17.75 -3.70
CA ARG A 237 -18.08 18.42 -2.40
C ARG A 237 -16.62 18.61 -1.98
N LEU A 238 -15.72 17.71 -2.36
CA LEU A 238 -14.27 17.88 -2.15
C LEU A 238 -13.71 19.04 -2.97
N ASN A 239 -14.18 19.21 -4.22
CA ASN A 239 -13.76 20.30 -5.10
C ASN A 239 -14.18 21.69 -4.61
N ASP A 240 -15.25 21.75 -3.79
CA ASP A 240 -15.72 23.00 -3.16
C ASP A 240 -14.91 23.41 -1.90
N LEU A 241 -13.95 22.58 -1.46
CA LEU A 241 -13.11 22.89 -0.30
C LEU A 241 -11.89 23.72 -0.69
N ASP A 242 -11.74 24.87 -0.02
CA ASP A 242 -10.56 25.70 -0.16
C ASP A 242 -9.34 25.08 0.56
N GLY A 243 -8.14 25.38 0.05
CA GLY A 243 -6.88 25.02 0.71
C GLY A 243 -6.44 23.57 0.62
N ILE A 244 -7.17 22.71 -0.11
CA ILE A 244 -6.82 21.30 -0.30
C ILE A 244 -7.12 20.83 -1.73
N ASN A 245 -6.18 20.15 -2.36
CA ASN A 245 -6.37 19.49 -3.66
C ASN A 245 -6.62 18.00 -3.42
N ALA A 246 -7.90 17.61 -3.36
CA ALA A 246 -8.35 16.28 -2.98
C ALA A 246 -9.02 15.55 -4.15
N GLN A 247 -8.66 14.26 -4.34
CA GLN A 247 -9.19 13.42 -5.39
C GLN A 247 -9.49 12.00 -4.87
N ILE A 248 -10.61 11.44 -5.31
CA ILE A 248 -10.93 10.02 -5.14
C ILE A 248 -10.17 9.24 -6.23
N LEU A 249 -9.31 8.30 -5.83
CA LEU A 249 -8.55 7.46 -6.74
C LEU A 249 -9.18 6.09 -6.85
N ASN A 250 -9.35 5.61 -8.07
CA ASN A 250 -9.98 4.33 -8.38
C ASN A 250 -8.97 3.31 -8.87
N ASP A 251 -9.41 2.06 -8.98
CA ASP A 251 -8.62 0.99 -9.58
C ASP A 251 -8.18 1.37 -10.99
N GLY A 252 -6.89 1.22 -11.28
CA GLY A 252 -6.31 1.60 -12.55
C GLY A 252 -5.80 3.04 -12.63
N ASP A 253 -6.16 3.91 -11.70
CA ASP A 253 -5.66 5.29 -11.69
C ASP A 253 -4.15 5.33 -11.50
N ALA A 254 -3.53 6.35 -12.10
CA ALA A 254 -2.10 6.61 -12.01
C ALA A 254 -1.83 8.01 -11.48
N ALA A 255 -0.81 8.14 -10.66
CA ALA A 255 -0.29 9.42 -10.21
C ALA A 255 1.21 9.49 -10.42
N GLN A 256 1.69 10.62 -10.93
CA GLN A 256 3.12 10.89 -11.07
C GLN A 256 3.58 11.92 -10.04
N LEU A 257 4.73 11.66 -9.41
CA LEU A 257 5.44 12.55 -8.50
C LEU A 257 6.78 13.00 -9.07
#